data_7d67d1e9e7ba2e90aea40ab018e7e52e
#
_entry.id   7d67d1e9e7ba2e90aea40ab018e7e52e
#
_cell.length_a   1.000
_cell.length_b   1.000
_cell.length_c   1.000
_cell.angle_alpha   90.00
_cell.angle_beta   90.00
_cell.angle_gamma   90.00
#
_symmetry.space_group_name_H-M   'P 1'
#
loop_
_entity.id
_entity.type
_entity.pdbx_description
1 polymer ?
#
loop_
_entity_poly.entity_id
_entity_poly.type
_entity_poly.pdbx_seq_one_letter_code
_entity_poly.pdbx_strand_id
1 'polypeptide(L)'
;EHRVKAGGPGDFARSLSGGNQQKVVLAREVDLGRRLLVFNQPTRGLDMGAVDRIHKVILQERESGKAVLMISTELSEIFALCDRIAVMYKGRMMGIYENGSRSAAQIGLLMAGISEEQEGAQA
;
A
#
# COMPACT_ATOMS: atom_id res chain seq x y z
N GLU A 1 5.40 15.66 -13.66
CA GLU A 1 6.81 15.46 -13.42
C GLU A 1 7.11 15.12 -11.97
N HIS A 2 8.12 14.32 -11.77
CA HIS A 2 8.50 13.84 -10.45
C HIS A 2 9.78 14.52 -9.99
N ARG A 3 9.72 15.14 -8.82
CA ARG A 3 10.88 15.81 -8.24
C ARG A 3 11.66 14.83 -7.38
N VAL A 4 12.87 14.52 -7.81
CA VAL A 4 13.76 13.61 -7.11
C VAL A 4 15.13 14.28 -6.97
N LYS A 5 15.68 14.25 -5.76
CA LYS A 5 17.03 14.77 -5.49
C LYS A 5 18.02 13.63 -5.52
N ALA A 6 18.97 13.68 -6.42
CA ALA A 6 20.03 12.69 -6.50
C ALA A 6 21.25 13.26 -7.24
N GLY A 7 22.43 12.81 -6.84
CA GLY A 7 23.69 13.19 -7.48
C GLY A 7 23.94 12.46 -8.79
N GLY A 8 23.33 11.28 -8.95
CA GLY A 8 23.44 10.48 -10.16
C GLY A 8 22.63 9.20 -10.04
N PRO A 9 22.40 8.50 -11.16
CA PRO A 9 21.51 7.32 -11.17
C PRO A 9 21.94 6.21 -10.21
N GLY A 10 23.25 5.98 -10.05
CA GLY A 10 23.75 4.93 -9.19
C GLY A 10 23.69 5.23 -7.70
N ASP A 11 23.45 6.48 -7.33
CA ASP A 11 23.51 6.92 -5.94
C ASP A 11 22.12 7.14 -5.30
N PHE A 12 21.05 6.99 -6.05
CA PHE A 12 19.70 7.32 -5.59
C PHE A 12 19.36 6.71 -4.23
N ALA A 13 19.46 5.40 -4.10
CA ALA A 13 19.05 4.71 -2.92
C ALA A 13 19.98 4.92 -1.72
N ARG A 14 21.24 5.28 -1.97
CA ARG A 14 22.26 5.42 -0.92
C ARG A 14 22.33 6.83 -0.33
N SER A 15 22.13 7.84 -1.16
CA SER A 15 22.32 9.23 -0.79
C SER A 15 21.07 9.93 -0.29
N LEU A 16 19.90 9.32 -0.45
CA LEU A 16 18.62 9.93 -0.13
C LEU A 16 18.08 9.45 1.22
N SER A 17 17.34 10.33 1.91
CA SER A 17 16.58 9.94 3.10
C SER A 17 15.51 8.91 2.71
N GLY A 18 14.95 8.21 3.70
CA GLY A 18 13.89 7.23 3.47
C GLY A 18 12.72 7.79 2.67
N GLY A 19 12.28 9.01 2.97
CA GLY A 19 11.18 9.64 2.23
C GLY A 19 11.54 9.93 0.78
N ASN A 20 12.77 10.37 0.52
CA ASN A 20 13.23 10.62 -0.84
C ASN A 20 13.42 9.33 -1.62
N GLN A 21 13.86 8.26 -0.96
CA GLN A 21 13.96 6.94 -1.59
C GLN A 21 12.59 6.45 -2.04
N GLN A 22 11.55 6.64 -1.23
CA GLN A 22 10.18 6.29 -1.62
C GLN A 22 9.71 7.10 -2.82
N LYS A 23 10.06 8.38 -2.90
CA LYS A 23 9.75 9.20 -4.08
C LYS A 23 10.43 8.68 -5.34
N VAL A 24 11.68 8.24 -5.24
CA VAL A 24 12.42 7.68 -6.37
C VAL A 24 11.72 6.42 -6.88
N VAL A 25 11.39 5.49 -5.99
CA VAL A 25 10.72 4.24 -6.36
C VAL A 25 9.37 4.53 -6.99
N LEU A 26 8.57 5.40 -6.39
CA LEU A 26 7.24 5.75 -6.87
C LEU A 26 7.30 6.39 -8.26
N ALA A 27 8.18 7.38 -8.45
CA ALA A 27 8.35 8.05 -9.73
C ALA A 27 8.75 7.06 -10.82
N ARG A 28 9.66 6.16 -10.52
CA ARG A 28 10.13 5.15 -11.46
C ARG A 28 8.98 4.24 -11.94
N GLU A 29 8.17 3.74 -11.01
CA GLU A 29 7.06 2.85 -11.36
C GLU A 29 6.00 3.57 -12.20
N VAL A 30 5.69 4.80 -11.88
CA VAL A 30 4.72 5.60 -12.61
C VAL A 30 5.24 5.92 -14.03
N ASP A 31 6.50 6.31 -14.15
CA ASP A 31 7.09 6.71 -15.44
C ASP A 31 7.26 5.54 -16.40
N LEU A 32 7.31 4.29 -15.90
CA LEU A 32 7.38 3.12 -16.77
C LEU A 32 6.07 2.87 -17.52
N GLY A 33 4.98 3.56 -17.18
CA GLY A 33 3.71 3.44 -17.88
C GLY A 33 3.07 2.06 -17.77
N ARG A 34 3.34 1.34 -16.71
CA ARG A 34 2.83 -0.02 -16.50
C ARG A 34 1.34 -0.01 -16.28
N ARG A 35 0.65 -1.07 -16.73
CA ARG A 35 -0.78 -1.27 -16.48
C ARG A 35 -1.07 -1.77 -15.07
N LEU A 36 -0.11 -2.45 -14.47
CA LEU A 36 -0.17 -2.91 -13.08
C LEU A 36 0.95 -2.24 -12.30
N LEU A 37 0.58 -1.60 -11.22
CA LEU A 37 1.52 -0.99 -10.27
C LEU A 37 1.45 -1.73 -8.95
N VAL A 38 2.62 -2.02 -8.37
CA VAL A 38 2.71 -2.67 -7.07
C VAL A 38 3.41 -1.71 -6.11
N PHE A 39 2.72 -1.37 -5.02
CA PHE A 39 3.28 -0.51 -3.96
C PHE A 39 3.42 -1.35 -2.69
N ASN A 40 4.64 -1.56 -2.24
CA ASN A 40 4.91 -2.33 -1.03
C ASN A 40 5.31 -1.37 0.08
N GLN A 41 4.45 -1.23 1.10
CA GLN A 41 4.65 -0.33 2.24
C GLN A 41 5.01 1.10 1.77
N PRO A 42 4.20 1.71 0.89
CA PRO A 42 4.61 2.94 0.20
C PRO A 42 4.77 4.15 1.12
N THR A 43 4.12 4.14 2.27
CA THR A 43 4.15 5.28 3.20
C THR A 43 4.88 4.99 4.50
N ARG A 44 5.54 3.84 4.60
CA ARG A 44 6.23 3.43 5.81
C ARG A 44 7.34 4.42 6.17
N GLY A 45 7.30 4.91 7.40
CA GLY A 45 8.32 5.83 7.92
C GLY A 45 8.23 7.26 7.41
N LEU A 46 7.14 7.63 6.74
CA LEU A 46 6.95 8.98 6.20
C LEU A 46 6.11 9.85 7.12
N ASP A 47 6.31 11.17 7.02
CA ASP A 47 5.45 12.14 7.70
C ASP A 47 4.08 12.26 6.99
N MET A 48 3.12 12.90 7.65
CA MET A 48 1.76 13.03 7.15
C MET A 48 1.67 13.71 5.78
N GLY A 49 2.48 14.75 5.56
CA GLY A 49 2.47 15.46 4.28
C GLY A 49 2.95 14.58 3.12
N ALA A 50 3.99 13.79 3.36
CA ALA A 50 4.51 12.85 2.37
C ALA A 50 3.52 11.72 2.12
N VAL A 51 2.85 11.21 3.17
CA VAL A 51 1.81 10.20 3.05
C VAL A 51 0.69 10.69 2.14
N ASP A 52 0.19 11.90 2.36
CA ASP A 52 -0.88 12.48 1.56
C ASP A 52 -0.48 12.59 0.09
N ARG A 53 0.74 13.00 -0.19
CA ARG A 53 1.22 13.12 -1.57
C ARG A 53 1.26 11.76 -2.28
N ILE A 54 1.75 10.75 -1.59
CA ILE A 54 1.84 9.39 -2.14
C ILE A 54 0.44 8.82 -2.36
N HIS A 55 -0.48 9.00 -1.42
CA HIS A 55 -1.85 8.56 -1.58
C HIS A 55 -2.54 9.19 -2.79
N LYS A 56 -2.29 10.48 -3.02
CA LYS A 56 -2.83 11.17 -4.20
C LYS A 56 -2.29 10.57 -5.50
N VAL A 57 -1.01 10.26 -5.56
CA VAL A 57 -0.41 9.64 -6.74
C VAL A 57 -1.03 8.27 -6.99
N ILE A 58 -1.17 7.45 -5.95
CA ILE A 58 -1.78 6.12 -6.08
C ILE A 58 -3.21 6.23 -6.61
N LEU A 59 -4.01 7.13 -6.06
CA LEU A 59 -5.38 7.33 -6.50
C LEU A 59 -5.46 7.84 -7.94
N GLN A 60 -4.57 8.74 -8.34
CA GLN A 60 -4.50 9.23 -9.71
C GLN A 60 -4.18 8.11 -10.69
N GLU A 61 -3.25 7.23 -10.35
CA GLU A 61 -2.88 6.10 -11.19
C GLU A 61 -4.05 5.12 -11.33
N ARG A 62 -4.79 4.88 -10.26
CA ARG A 62 -6.01 4.07 -10.29
C ARG A 62 -7.05 4.71 -11.21
N GLU A 63 -7.28 6.01 -11.07
CA GLU A 63 -8.25 6.74 -11.89
C GLU A 63 -7.88 6.74 -13.37
N SER A 64 -6.60 6.64 -13.70
CA SER A 64 -6.14 6.57 -15.08
C SER A 64 -6.38 5.21 -15.73
N GLY A 65 -6.95 4.25 -15.00
CA GLY A 65 -7.29 2.93 -15.52
C GLY A 65 -6.26 1.85 -15.26
N LYS A 66 -5.26 2.14 -14.44
CA LYS A 66 -4.26 1.14 -14.06
C LYS A 66 -4.76 0.27 -12.91
N ALA A 67 -4.34 -0.98 -12.89
CA ALA A 67 -4.55 -1.85 -11.74
C ALA A 67 -3.47 -1.53 -10.69
N VAL A 68 -3.87 -1.44 -9.44
CA VAL A 68 -2.95 -1.12 -8.35
C VAL A 68 -3.05 -2.21 -7.28
N LEU A 69 -1.91 -2.80 -6.95
CA LEU A 69 -1.78 -3.71 -5.82
C LEU A 69 -0.97 -3.01 -4.74
N MET A 70 -1.58 -2.76 -3.59
CA MET A 70 -0.90 -2.13 -2.47
C MET A 70 -0.76 -3.12 -1.32
N ILE A 71 0.44 -3.22 -0.78
CA ILE A 71 0.74 -4.04 0.39
C ILE A 71 1.03 -3.10 1.55
N SER A 72 0.26 -3.21 2.62
CA SER A 72 0.42 -2.36 3.79
C SER A 72 -0.05 -3.08 5.05
N THR A 73 0.55 -2.74 6.18
CA THR A 73 0.11 -3.19 7.50
C THR A 73 -0.76 -2.12 8.19
N GLU A 74 -0.92 -0.96 7.57
CA GLU A 74 -1.71 0.14 8.11
C GLU A 74 -3.15 0.06 7.62
N LEU A 75 -4.07 -0.39 8.49
CA LEU A 75 -5.48 -0.55 8.11
C LEU A 75 -6.12 0.75 7.66
N SER A 76 -5.77 1.88 8.26
CA SER A 76 -6.31 3.17 7.85
C SER A 76 -5.98 3.49 6.39
N GLU A 77 -4.76 3.16 5.96
CA GLU A 77 -4.32 3.34 4.57
C GLU A 77 -5.11 2.41 3.63
N ILE A 78 -5.24 1.16 4.02
CA ILE A 78 -5.99 0.16 3.25
C ILE A 78 -7.44 0.61 3.05
N PHE A 79 -8.12 1.01 4.12
CA PHE A 79 -9.51 1.45 4.02
C PHE A 79 -9.67 2.74 3.22
N ALA A 80 -8.66 3.61 3.25
CA ALA A 80 -8.74 4.88 2.52
C ALA A 80 -8.56 4.72 1.01
N LEU A 81 -7.78 3.73 0.56
CA LEU A 81 -7.36 3.66 -0.83
C LEU A 81 -7.90 2.46 -1.61
N CYS A 82 -8.18 1.36 -0.95
CA CYS A 82 -8.42 0.09 -1.65
C CYS A 82 -9.89 -0.17 -1.88
N ASP A 83 -10.21 -0.76 -3.03
CA ASP A 83 -11.56 -1.21 -3.35
C ASP A 83 -11.81 -2.60 -2.77
N ARG A 84 -10.79 -3.45 -2.76
CA ARG A 84 -10.84 -4.80 -2.24
C ARG A 84 -9.65 -5.04 -1.32
N ILE A 85 -9.87 -5.88 -0.32
CA ILE A 85 -8.87 -6.16 0.71
C ILE A 85 -8.61 -7.66 0.76
N ALA A 86 -7.37 -8.05 0.50
CA ALA A 86 -6.92 -9.43 0.68
C ALA A 86 -6.09 -9.50 1.96
N VAL A 87 -6.41 -10.42 2.85
CA VAL A 87 -5.70 -10.58 4.11
C VAL A 87 -4.87 -11.84 4.07
N MET A 88 -3.59 -11.72 4.40
CA MET A 88 -2.66 -12.84 4.44
C MET A 88 -2.09 -13.01 5.85
N TYR A 89 -1.86 -14.25 6.23
CA TYR A 89 -1.21 -14.60 7.49
C TYR A 89 -0.32 -15.81 7.28
N LYS A 90 0.97 -15.65 7.55
CA LYS A 90 1.97 -16.74 7.46
C LYS A 90 1.85 -17.54 6.16
N GLY A 91 1.80 -16.85 5.02
CA GLY A 91 1.73 -17.48 3.72
C GLY A 91 0.36 -18.01 3.32
N ARG A 92 -0.68 -17.78 4.13
CA ARG A 92 -2.05 -18.21 3.84
C ARG A 92 -2.93 -17.01 3.51
N MET A 93 -3.80 -17.20 2.53
CA MET A 93 -4.83 -16.20 2.22
C MET A 93 -6.00 -16.43 3.18
N MET A 94 -6.24 -15.47 4.07
CA MET A 94 -7.32 -15.55 5.06
C MET A 94 -8.66 -15.17 4.47
N GLY A 95 -8.68 -14.39 3.41
CA GLY A 95 -9.89 -14.00 2.72
C GLY A 95 -9.69 -12.79 1.85
N ILE A 96 -10.63 -12.55 0.93
CA ILE A 96 -10.68 -11.39 0.06
C ILE A 96 -12.06 -10.76 0.23
N TYR A 97 -12.09 -9.48 0.58
CA TYR A 97 -13.32 -8.78 0.92
C TYR A 97 -13.41 -7.45 0.18
N GLU A 98 -14.61 -7.00 -0.08
CA GLU A 98 -14.80 -5.64 -0.55
C GLU A 98 -14.62 -4.67 0.61
N ASN A 99 -14.04 -3.51 0.32
CA ASN A 99 -13.87 -2.46 1.32
C ASN A 99 -15.25 -2.04 1.84
N GLY A 100 -15.40 -2.05 3.15
CA GLY A 100 -16.65 -1.74 3.82
C GLY A 100 -17.50 -2.95 4.19
N SER A 101 -17.16 -4.15 3.70
CA SER A 101 -17.91 -5.37 4.03
C SER A 101 -17.48 -5.99 5.36
N ARG A 102 -16.34 -5.59 5.89
CA ARG A 102 -15.81 -6.05 7.18
C ARG A 102 -15.30 -4.87 7.98
N SER A 103 -15.49 -4.90 9.29
CA SER A 103 -14.98 -3.86 10.19
C SER A 103 -13.47 -3.96 10.36
N ALA A 104 -12.87 -2.88 10.88
CA ALA A 104 -11.45 -2.88 11.22
C ALA A 104 -11.11 -3.99 12.22
N ALA A 105 -11.99 -4.24 13.20
CA ALA A 105 -11.79 -5.31 14.17
C ALA A 105 -11.79 -6.69 13.50
N GLN A 106 -12.71 -6.92 12.58
CA GLN A 106 -12.79 -8.19 11.84
C GLN A 106 -11.56 -8.43 10.97
N ILE A 107 -11.12 -7.40 10.24
CA ILE A 107 -9.90 -7.49 9.44
C ILE A 107 -8.67 -7.69 10.35
N GLY A 108 -8.63 -7.01 11.48
CA GLY A 108 -7.55 -7.17 12.46
C GLY A 108 -7.42 -8.60 12.98
N LEU A 109 -8.54 -9.27 13.26
CA LEU A 109 -8.53 -10.67 13.68
C LEU A 109 -7.97 -11.57 12.59
N LEU A 110 -8.36 -11.35 11.34
CA LEU A 110 -7.83 -12.10 10.20
C LEU A 110 -6.32 -11.88 10.04
N MET A 111 -5.86 -10.66 10.24
CA MET A 111 -4.43 -10.33 10.20
C MET A 111 -3.64 -11.05 11.31
N ALA A 112 -4.30 -11.38 12.41
CA ALA A 112 -3.71 -12.15 13.50
C ALA A 112 -3.85 -13.67 13.30
N GLY A 113 -4.40 -14.10 12.18
CA GLY A 113 -4.56 -15.52 11.85
C GLY A 113 -5.83 -16.15 12.39
N ILE A 114 -6.78 -15.35 12.88
CA ILE A 114 -8.05 -15.86 13.39
C ILE A 114 -9.08 -15.80 12.28
N SER A 115 -9.53 -16.97 11.83
CA SER A 115 -10.51 -17.06 10.76
C SER A 115 -11.92 -16.68 11.26
N GLU A 116 -12.83 -16.37 10.34
CA GLU A 116 -14.21 -16.05 10.71
C GLU A 116 -14.89 -17.19 11.46
N GLU A 117 -14.58 -18.44 11.08
CA GLU A 117 -15.10 -19.61 11.79
C GLU A 117 -14.60 -19.66 13.23
N GLN A 118 -13.32 -19.35 13.46
CA GLN A 118 -12.74 -19.32 14.80
C GLN A 118 -13.31 -18.18 15.62
N GLU A 119 -13.55 -17.03 15.01
CA GLU A 119 -14.20 -15.90 15.66
C GLU A 119 -15.62 -16.29 16.11
N GLY A 120 -16.40 -16.91 15.23
CA GLY A 120 -17.75 -17.38 15.57
C GLY A 120 -17.74 -18.39 16.69
N ALA A 121 -16.75 -19.27 16.76
CA ALA A 121 -16.62 -20.26 17.82
C ALA A 121 -16.26 -19.63 19.19
N GLN A 122 -15.61 -18.45 19.16
CA GLN A 122 -15.21 -17.73 20.37
C GLN A 122 -16.30 -16.79 20.88
N ALA A 123 -17.25 -16.48 20.06
CA ALA A 123 -18.39 -15.65 20.43
C ALA A 123 -19.44 -16.46 21.22
#